data_f9453732ff72ceab1f73ac3482b38b4d
#
_entry.id   f9453732ff72ceab1f73ac3482b38b4d
#
_cell.length_a   1.000
_cell.length_b   1.000
_cell.length_c   1.000
_cell.angle_alpha   90.00
_cell.angle_beta   90.00
_cell.angle_gamma   90.00
#
_symmetry.space_group_name_H-M   'P 1'
#
loop_
_entity.id
_entity.type
_entity.pdbx_description
1 polymer ?
#
loop_
_entity_poly.entity_id
_entity_poly.type
_entity_poly.pdbx_seq_one_letter_code
_entity_poly.pdbx_strand_id
1 'polypeptide(L)'
;MSTSRHLANLVDGHAAGPDGYVRLAIDASVWTALAAGCAAGLHDLCALWADGGAMRMALSDSGRGLRAIVSLQTSAGQYPSVAAHHPAALRLERAMRDLYGVQPI
;
A
#
# COMPACT_ATOMS: atom_id res chain seq x y z
N MET A 1 -18.80 5.61 7.57
CA MET A 1 -17.57 6.42 7.39
C MET A 1 -16.95 6.09 6.05
N SER A 2 -16.65 7.08 5.26
CA SER A 2 -15.96 6.85 3.99
C SER A 2 -14.47 6.62 4.24
N THR A 3 -13.88 5.66 3.52
CA THR A 3 -12.45 5.39 3.59
C THR A 3 -11.71 6.48 2.80
N SER A 4 -10.77 7.16 3.44
CA SER A 4 -9.98 8.19 2.80
C SER A 4 -8.91 7.61 1.88
N ARG A 5 -8.71 8.23 0.71
CA ARG A 5 -7.61 7.93 -0.22
C ARG A 5 -6.37 8.76 0.07
N HIS A 6 -6.46 9.72 0.99
CA HIS A 6 -5.36 10.64 1.30
C HIS A 6 -4.46 10.05 2.39
N LEU A 7 -3.19 9.94 2.09
CA LEU A 7 -2.19 9.44 3.03
C LEU A 7 -2.14 10.29 4.30
N ALA A 8 -2.30 11.61 4.18
CA ALA A 8 -2.27 12.52 5.33
C ALA A 8 -3.32 12.16 6.40
N ASN A 9 -4.52 11.76 5.97
CA ASN A 9 -5.58 11.38 6.91
C ASN A 9 -5.28 10.04 7.60
N LEU A 10 -4.62 9.14 6.90
CA LEU A 10 -4.26 7.83 7.44
C LEU A 10 -3.17 7.93 8.50
N VAL A 11 -2.15 8.77 8.26
CA VAL A 11 -0.99 8.89 9.17
C VAL A 11 -1.22 9.89 10.30
N ASP A 12 -2.33 10.60 10.31
CA ASP A 12 -2.64 11.60 11.32
C ASP A 12 -2.64 10.96 12.71
N GLY A 13 -1.93 11.57 13.66
CA GLY A 13 -1.79 11.07 15.02
C GLY A 13 -0.79 9.92 15.19
N HIS A 14 -0.13 9.50 14.12
CA HIS A 14 0.89 8.44 14.16
C HIS A 14 2.30 9.01 14.01
N ALA A 15 3.22 8.54 14.84
CA ALA A 15 4.62 8.97 14.79
C ALA A 15 5.41 8.15 13.76
N ALA A 16 6.29 8.81 13.01
CA ALA A 16 7.22 8.12 12.13
C ALA A 16 8.31 7.40 12.95
N GLY A 17 8.76 6.25 12.44
CA GLY A 17 9.90 5.53 12.99
C GLY A 17 11.22 6.22 12.67
N PRO A 18 12.38 5.62 13.07
CA PRO A 18 13.71 6.21 12.84
C PRO A 18 14.03 6.44 11.37
N ASP A 19 13.41 5.68 10.47
CA ASP A 19 13.59 5.80 9.01
C ASP A 19 12.67 6.85 8.36
N GLY A 20 11.84 7.50 9.15
CA GLY A 20 10.88 8.51 8.65
C GLY A 20 9.58 7.93 8.13
N TYR A 21 9.36 6.62 8.22
CA TYR A 21 8.12 5.96 7.78
C TYR A 21 7.18 5.70 8.95
N VAL A 22 5.90 6.00 8.75
CA VAL A 22 4.82 5.57 9.64
C VAL A 22 4.41 4.17 9.21
N ARG A 23 4.34 3.22 10.15
CA ARG A 23 3.95 1.84 9.87
C ARG A 23 2.57 1.56 10.42
N LEU A 24 1.68 1.06 9.55
CA LEU A 24 0.27 0.83 9.88
C LEU A 24 -0.19 -0.53 9.34
N ALA A 25 -0.97 -1.24 10.15
CA ALA A 25 -1.73 -2.40 9.70
C ALA A 25 -3.10 -1.92 9.25
N ILE A 26 -3.53 -2.32 8.07
CA ILE A 26 -4.77 -1.84 7.45
C ILE A 26 -5.63 -3.00 6.97
N ASP A 27 -6.89 -2.74 6.67
CA ASP A 27 -7.79 -3.71 6.07
C ASP A 27 -7.83 -3.56 4.53
N ALA A 28 -8.55 -4.47 3.87
CA ALA A 28 -8.64 -4.48 2.41
C ALA A 28 -9.29 -3.22 1.84
N SER A 29 -10.24 -2.62 2.56
CA SER A 29 -10.90 -1.36 2.16
C SER A 29 -9.91 -0.22 2.08
N VAL A 30 -9.07 -0.07 3.11
CA VAL A 30 -8.02 0.96 3.16
C VAL A 30 -6.95 0.71 2.10
N TRP A 31 -6.54 -0.55 1.93
CA TRP A 31 -5.58 -0.93 0.89
C TRP A 31 -6.06 -0.51 -0.50
N THR A 32 -7.31 -0.84 -0.84
CA THR A 32 -7.92 -0.50 -2.12
C THR A 32 -8.03 1.01 -2.30
N ALA A 33 -8.41 1.74 -1.25
CA ALA A 33 -8.50 3.20 -1.29
C ALA A 33 -7.13 3.86 -1.53
N LEU A 34 -6.06 3.33 -0.93
CA LEU A 34 -4.71 3.84 -1.14
C LEU A 34 -4.22 3.52 -2.56
N ALA A 35 -4.54 2.34 -3.10
CA ALA A 35 -4.23 2.01 -4.49
C ALA A 35 -4.92 2.97 -5.47
N ALA A 36 -6.19 3.28 -5.23
CA ALA A 36 -6.91 4.27 -6.01
C ALA A 36 -6.31 5.67 -5.87
N GLY A 37 -5.80 6.01 -4.69
CA GLY A 37 -5.08 7.26 -4.43
C GLY A 37 -3.79 7.37 -5.26
N CYS A 38 -3.05 6.27 -5.45
CA CYS A 38 -1.89 6.24 -6.34
C CYS A 38 -2.29 6.58 -7.78
N ALA A 39 -3.38 5.98 -8.26
CA ALA A 39 -3.89 6.24 -9.60
C ALA A 39 -4.35 7.69 -9.78
N ALA A 40 -4.89 8.29 -8.73
CA ALA A 40 -5.35 9.68 -8.73
C ALA A 40 -4.22 10.69 -8.53
N GLY A 41 -2.99 10.24 -8.30
CA GLY A 41 -1.85 11.14 -8.09
C GLY A 41 -1.80 11.77 -6.72
N LEU A 42 -2.52 11.23 -5.73
CA LEU A 42 -2.55 11.77 -4.37
C LEU A 42 -1.27 11.42 -3.60
N HIS A 43 -0.64 10.32 -3.93
CA HIS A 43 0.64 9.87 -3.38
C HIS A 43 1.28 8.89 -4.35
N ASP A 44 2.54 8.57 -4.13
CA ASP A 44 3.32 7.68 -4.99
C ASP A 44 3.49 6.30 -4.35
N LEU A 45 3.45 5.27 -5.19
CA LEU A 45 3.80 3.91 -4.80
C LEU A 45 5.31 3.75 -4.96
N CYS A 46 6.02 3.59 -3.85
CA CYS A 46 7.48 3.46 -3.85
C CYS A 46 7.94 2.02 -3.92
N ALA A 47 7.20 1.10 -3.28
CA ALA A 47 7.54 -0.32 -3.25
C ALA A 47 6.32 -1.16 -2.89
N LEU A 48 6.36 -2.42 -3.32
CA LEU A 48 5.33 -3.42 -3.02
C LEU A 48 6.04 -4.75 -2.77
N TRP A 49 5.82 -5.39 -1.62
CA TRP A 49 6.46 -6.66 -1.30
C TRP A 49 5.61 -7.52 -0.37
N ALA A 50 5.95 -8.80 -0.31
CA ALA A 50 5.32 -9.76 0.60
C ALA A 50 6.26 -10.07 1.76
N ASP A 51 5.72 -10.22 2.96
CA ASP A 51 6.48 -10.53 4.16
C ASP A 51 5.61 -11.27 5.17
N GLY A 52 5.93 -12.55 5.40
CA GLY A 52 5.32 -13.34 6.47
C GLY A 52 3.80 -13.48 6.40
N GLY A 53 3.23 -13.63 5.21
CA GLY A 53 1.78 -13.75 5.04
C GLY A 53 1.06 -12.40 4.95
N ALA A 54 1.81 -11.31 4.88
CA ALA A 54 1.28 -9.97 4.66
C ALA A 54 1.80 -9.40 3.36
N MET A 55 1.00 -8.57 2.71
CA MET A 55 1.46 -7.68 1.65
C MET A 55 1.75 -6.31 2.24
N ARG A 56 2.84 -5.70 1.80
CA ARG A 56 3.24 -4.37 2.26
C ARG A 56 3.43 -3.43 1.08
N MET A 57 3.07 -2.19 1.31
CA MET A 57 3.14 -1.15 0.30
C MET A 57 3.78 0.08 0.93
N ALA A 58 4.84 0.61 0.32
CA ALA A 58 5.46 1.86 0.75
C ALA A 58 4.92 3.00 -0.10
N LEU A 59 4.40 4.01 0.56
CA LEU A 59 3.75 5.17 -0.05
C LEU A 59 4.45 6.45 0.37
N SER A 60 4.47 7.43 -0.52
CA SER A 60 5.08 8.73 -0.27
C SER A 60 4.19 9.84 -0.81
N ASP A 61 3.99 10.87 0.00
CA ASP A 61 3.41 12.15 -0.43
C ASP A 61 4.50 13.20 -0.25
N SER A 62 5.30 13.43 -1.28
CA SER A 62 6.46 14.32 -1.22
C SER A 62 6.06 15.78 -0.99
N GLY A 63 4.90 16.19 -1.49
CA GLY A 63 4.40 17.55 -1.28
C GLY A 63 4.11 17.87 0.17
N ARG A 64 3.84 16.85 0.98
CA ARG A 64 3.56 16.98 2.43
C ARG A 64 4.65 16.38 3.30
N GLY A 65 5.69 15.80 2.71
CA GLY A 65 6.77 15.15 3.44
C GLY A 65 6.33 13.89 4.20
N LEU A 66 5.29 13.21 3.74
CA LEU A 66 4.73 12.04 4.40
C LEU A 66 5.22 10.75 3.75
N ARG A 67 5.52 9.75 4.57
CA ARG A 67 5.90 8.41 4.14
C ARG A 67 5.24 7.38 5.04
N ALA A 68 4.71 6.32 4.44
CA ALA A 68 4.07 5.26 5.19
C ALA A 68 4.35 3.89 4.58
N ILE A 69 4.47 2.89 5.45
CA ILE A 69 4.47 1.48 5.05
C ILE A 69 3.18 0.89 5.62
N VAL A 70 2.30 0.43 4.74
CA VAL A 70 1.04 -0.18 5.12
C VAL A 70 1.12 -1.69 4.93
N SER A 71 0.54 -2.44 5.85
CA SER A 71 0.55 -3.90 5.83
C SER A 71 -0.87 -4.44 5.79
N LEU A 72 -1.11 -5.38 4.90
CA LEU A 72 -2.39 -6.07 4.77
C LEU A 72 -2.15 -7.57 4.91
N GLN A 73 -2.88 -8.22 5.81
CA GLN A 73 -2.87 -9.68 5.90
C GLN A 73 -3.48 -10.27 4.63
N THR A 74 -2.77 -11.19 3.98
CA THR A 74 -3.30 -11.88 2.81
C THR A 74 -4.31 -12.94 3.24
N SER A 75 -5.34 -13.15 2.42
CA SER A 75 -6.34 -14.20 2.63
C SER A 75 -6.10 -15.29 1.59
N ALA A 76 -5.74 -16.50 2.05
CA ALA A 76 -5.41 -17.64 1.18
C ALA A 76 -4.34 -17.28 0.12
N GLY A 77 -3.34 -16.47 0.49
CA GLY A 77 -2.29 -16.02 -0.42
C GLY A 77 -2.75 -14.99 -1.45
N GLN A 78 -3.87 -14.31 -1.21
CA GLN A 78 -4.46 -13.31 -2.12
C GLN A 78 -4.59 -11.95 -1.46
N TYR A 79 -4.56 -10.90 -2.26
CA TYR A 79 -4.76 -9.52 -1.82
C TYR A 79 -5.42 -8.69 -2.93
N PRO A 80 -6.11 -7.57 -2.62
CA PRO A 80 -6.69 -6.71 -3.66
C PRO A 80 -5.61 -6.13 -4.57
N SER A 81 -5.76 -6.27 -5.88
CA SER A 81 -4.76 -5.81 -6.84
C SER A 81 -4.57 -4.30 -6.81
N VAL A 82 -3.33 -3.85 -6.69
CA VAL A 82 -2.95 -2.44 -6.83
C VAL A 82 -2.99 -2.04 -8.31
N ALA A 83 -2.54 -2.94 -9.21
CA ALA A 83 -2.51 -2.67 -10.65
C ALA A 83 -3.90 -2.50 -11.25
N ALA A 84 -4.95 -3.03 -10.63
CA ALA A 84 -6.34 -2.80 -11.05
C ALA A 84 -6.71 -1.32 -11.00
N HIS A 85 -6.09 -0.55 -10.11
CA HIS A 85 -6.30 0.88 -9.95
C HIS A 85 -5.13 1.71 -10.47
N HIS A 86 -3.92 1.17 -10.40
CA HIS A 86 -2.68 1.85 -10.73
C HIS A 86 -1.81 0.94 -11.62
N PRO A 87 -1.97 1.00 -12.95
CA PRO A 87 -1.30 0.06 -13.86
C PRO A 87 0.22 0.00 -13.73
N ALA A 88 0.86 1.09 -13.27
CA ALA A 88 2.30 1.11 -13.04
C ALA A 88 2.76 0.05 -12.01
N ALA A 89 1.86 -0.45 -11.17
CA ALA A 89 2.16 -1.49 -10.19
C ALA A 89 2.23 -2.90 -10.79
N LEU A 90 1.87 -3.10 -12.06
CA LEU A 90 1.76 -4.42 -12.66
C LEU A 90 3.05 -5.24 -12.58
N ARG A 91 4.19 -4.61 -12.84
CA ARG A 91 5.50 -5.28 -12.77
C ARG A 91 5.83 -5.75 -11.35
N LEU A 92 5.49 -4.92 -10.36
CA LEU A 92 5.70 -5.26 -8.94
C LEU A 92 4.82 -6.43 -8.53
N GLU A 93 3.57 -6.45 -8.96
CA GLU A 93 2.64 -7.53 -8.65
C GLU A 93 3.07 -8.85 -9.30
N ARG A 94 3.58 -8.80 -10.53
CA ARG A 94 4.14 -9.98 -11.20
C ARG A 94 5.32 -10.54 -10.44
N ALA A 95 6.22 -9.68 -9.98
CA ALA A 95 7.36 -10.10 -9.18
C ALA A 95 6.92 -10.76 -7.87
N MET A 96 5.90 -10.24 -7.20
CA MET A 96 5.37 -10.83 -5.97
C MET A 96 4.81 -12.22 -6.22
N ARG A 97 4.06 -12.40 -7.30
CA ARG A 97 3.51 -13.70 -7.68
C ARG A 97 4.63 -14.71 -7.98
N ASP A 98 5.63 -14.29 -8.75
CA ASP A 98 6.72 -15.17 -9.19
C ASP A 98 7.66 -15.55 -8.05
N LEU A 99 7.94 -14.61 -7.13
CA LEU A 99 8.89 -14.81 -6.05
C LEU A 99 8.26 -15.41 -4.79
N TYR A 100 7.00 -15.08 -4.50
CA TYR A 100 6.37 -15.42 -3.22
C TYR A 100 5.05 -16.20 -3.37
N GLY A 101 4.57 -16.39 -4.60
CA GLY A 101 3.31 -17.09 -4.84
C GLY A 101 2.06 -16.34 -4.40
N VAL A 102 2.17 -15.05 -4.09
CA VAL A 102 1.03 -14.23 -3.66
C VAL A 102 0.28 -13.74 -4.89
N GLN A 103 -1.04 -13.88 -4.89
CA GLN A 103 -1.90 -13.60 -6.04
C GLN A 103 -2.69 -12.31 -5.83
N PRO A 104 -2.57 -11.30 -6.74
CA PRO A 104 -3.49 -10.17 -6.73
C PRO A 104 -4.86 -10.59 -7.25
N ILE A 105 -5.90 -10.03 -6.67
CA ILE A 105 -7.29 -10.33 -7.05
C ILE A 105 -8.04 -9.09 -7.52
#